data_8529a73e358da690e9a986334c583794
#
_entry.id   8529a73e358da690e9a986334c583794
#
_cell.length_a   1.000
_cell.length_b   1.000
_cell.length_c   1.000
_cell.angle_alpha   90.00
_cell.angle_beta   90.00
_cell.angle_gamma   90.00
#
_symmetry.space_group_name_H-M   'P 1'
#
loop_
_entity.id
_entity.type
_entity.pdbx_description
1 polymer ?
#
loop_
_entity_poly.entity_id
_entity_poly.type
_entity_poly.pdbx_seq_one_letter_code
_entity_poly.pdbx_strand_id
1 'polypeptide(L)' 'MNGLIVLGAGIAARTGIGGGIGIGIATGKATEAMSRQPEASGKIQTNLLLGAALAEGTAIFGFVVALLIILFLG' A
#
# COMPACT_ATOMS: atom_id res chain seq x y z
N MET A 1 26.23 9.37 -6.16
CA MET A 1 25.00 8.66 -6.62
C MET A 1 24.76 9.01 -8.07
N ASN A 2 24.50 8.05 -8.92
CA ASN A 2 24.23 8.30 -10.33
C ASN A 2 22.75 8.24 -10.67
N GLY A 3 22.38 8.63 -11.89
CA GLY A 3 20.97 8.69 -12.31
C GLY A 3 20.29 7.33 -12.36
N LEU A 4 21.01 6.25 -12.65
CA LEU A 4 20.44 4.91 -12.67
C LEU A 4 20.06 4.45 -11.27
N ILE A 5 20.87 4.77 -10.27
CA ILE A 5 20.59 4.44 -8.87
C ILE A 5 19.38 5.23 -8.40
N VAL A 6 19.31 6.53 -8.72
CA VAL A 6 18.16 7.37 -8.37
C VAL A 6 16.87 6.86 -9.01
N LEU A 7 16.95 6.48 -10.30
CA LEU A 7 15.82 5.94 -11.04
C LEU A 7 15.36 4.61 -10.43
N GLY A 8 16.29 3.73 -10.09
CA GLY A 8 15.98 2.44 -9.46
C GLY A 8 15.27 2.62 -8.11
N ALA A 9 15.77 3.54 -7.29
CA ALA A 9 15.14 3.85 -6.01
C ALA A 9 13.72 4.42 -6.19
N GLY A 10 13.54 5.30 -7.17
CA GLY A 10 12.21 5.85 -7.49
C GLY A 10 11.23 4.79 -7.95
N ILE A 11 11.68 3.84 -8.80
CA ILE A 11 10.84 2.72 -9.26
C ILE A 11 10.48 1.81 -8.08
N ALA A 12 11.41 1.50 -7.20
CA ALA A 12 11.14 0.67 -6.03
C ALA A 12 10.12 1.34 -5.09
N ALA A 13 10.23 2.64 -4.86
CA ALA A 13 9.30 3.39 -4.01
C ALA A 13 7.88 3.47 -4.61
N ARG A 14 7.75 3.26 -5.92
CA ARG A 14 6.48 3.35 -6.63
C ARG A 14 5.46 2.29 -6.19
N THR A 15 5.88 1.27 -5.46
CA THR A 15 4.94 0.27 -4.91
C THR A 15 3.83 0.91 -4.06
N GLY A 16 4.09 2.08 -3.47
CA GLY A 16 3.07 2.83 -2.72
C GLY A 16 1.87 3.25 -3.56
N ILE A 17 2.05 3.43 -4.88
CA ILE A 17 0.95 3.79 -5.78
C ILE A 17 -0.09 2.66 -5.81
N GLY A 18 0.36 1.40 -6.00
CA GLY A 18 -0.53 0.26 -6.03
C GLY A 18 -1.26 0.06 -4.70
N GLY A 19 -0.53 0.12 -3.59
CA GLY A 19 -1.12 0.02 -2.25
C GLY A 19 -2.14 1.12 -1.99
N GLY A 20 -1.80 2.36 -2.31
CA GLY A 20 -2.68 3.51 -2.10
C GLY A 20 -3.97 3.42 -2.91
N ILE A 21 -3.87 3.08 -4.20
CA ILE A 21 -5.04 2.93 -5.07
C ILE A 21 -5.90 1.75 -4.62
N GLY A 22 -5.28 0.59 -4.37
CA GLY A 22 -6.00 -0.61 -3.96
C GLY A 22 -6.71 -0.44 -2.63
N ILE A 23 -6.05 0.13 -1.62
CA ILE A 23 -6.64 0.39 -0.31
C ILE A 23 -7.77 1.42 -0.45
N GLY A 24 -7.59 2.46 -1.27
CA GLY A 24 -8.62 3.45 -1.52
C GLY A 24 -9.88 2.84 -2.13
N ILE A 25 -9.74 1.99 -3.15
CA ILE A 25 -10.87 1.30 -3.77
C ILE A 25 -11.55 0.36 -2.76
N ALA A 26 -10.77 -0.42 -2.01
CA ALA A 26 -11.29 -1.35 -1.02
C ALA A 26 -12.07 -0.62 0.08
N THR A 27 -11.56 0.53 0.54
CA THR A 27 -12.23 1.35 1.56
C THR A 27 -13.56 1.88 1.04
N GLY A 28 -13.60 2.37 -0.20
CA GLY A 28 -14.83 2.84 -0.83
C GLY A 28 -15.88 1.73 -0.93
N LYS A 29 -15.48 0.54 -1.37
CA LYS A 29 -16.39 -0.60 -1.48
C LYS A 29 -16.85 -1.11 -0.12
N ALA A 30 -15.98 -1.13 0.88
CA ALA A 30 -16.33 -1.53 2.23
C ALA A 30 -17.33 -0.55 2.85
N THR A 31 -17.13 0.74 2.66
CA THR A 31 -18.05 1.78 3.14
C THR A 31 -19.44 1.62 2.51
N GLU A 32 -19.49 1.36 1.20
CA GLU A 32 -20.74 1.10 0.49
C GLU A 32 -21.44 -0.15 1.03
N ALA A 33 -20.67 -1.24 1.24
CA ALA A 33 -21.23 -2.47 1.79
C ALA A 33 -21.76 -2.30 3.21
N MET A 34 -21.08 -1.52 4.05
CA MET A 34 -21.55 -1.21 5.40
C MET A 34 -22.86 -0.42 5.39
N SER A 35 -23.02 0.48 4.42
CA SER A 35 -24.27 1.25 4.29
C SER A 35 -25.45 0.37 3.87
N ARG A 36 -25.20 -0.69 3.10
CA ARG A 36 -26.24 -1.64 2.67
C ARG A 36 -26.54 -2.70 3.71
N GLN A 37 -25.55 -3.08 4.49
CA GLN A 37 -25.65 -4.13 5.52
C GLN A 37 -25.03 -3.67 6.83
N PRO A 38 -25.69 -2.74 7.55
CA PRO A 38 -25.12 -2.21 8.80
C PRO A 38 -24.85 -3.29 9.86
N GLU A 39 -25.60 -4.37 9.83
CA GLU A 39 -25.43 -5.49 10.77
C GLU A 39 -24.10 -6.25 10.54
N ALA A 40 -23.51 -6.14 9.35
CA ALA A 40 -22.24 -6.77 9.02
C ALA A 40 -21.07 -5.79 9.13
N SER A 41 -21.27 -4.55 9.56
CA SER A 41 -20.25 -3.51 9.53
C SER A 41 -18.99 -3.87 10.31
N GLY A 42 -19.11 -4.53 11.46
CA GLY A 42 -17.96 -4.94 12.25
C GLY A 42 -17.08 -5.97 11.52
N LYS A 43 -17.70 -6.94 10.87
CA LYS A 43 -16.99 -7.96 10.09
C LYS A 43 -16.32 -7.35 8.86
N ILE A 44 -17.01 -6.46 8.15
CA ILE A 44 -16.48 -5.77 6.98
C ILE A 44 -15.27 -4.92 7.37
N GLN A 45 -15.38 -4.17 8.47
CA GLN A 45 -14.29 -3.34 8.96
C GLN A 45 -13.07 -4.18 9.34
N THR A 46 -13.25 -5.30 10.02
CA THR A 46 -12.16 -6.19 10.41
C THR A 46 -11.44 -6.73 9.18
N ASN A 47 -12.18 -7.20 8.18
CA ASN A 47 -11.60 -7.72 6.95
C ASN A 47 -10.88 -6.63 6.16
N LEU A 48 -11.42 -5.41 6.13
CA LEU A 48 -10.77 -4.27 5.48
C LEU A 48 -9.44 -3.93 6.16
N LEU A 49 -9.42 -3.85 7.49
CA LEU A 49 -8.20 -3.54 8.23
C LEU A 49 -7.11 -4.58 7.98
N LEU A 50 -7.47 -5.86 7.97
CA LEU A 50 -6.51 -6.93 7.71
C LEU A 50 -5.95 -6.83 6.29
N GLY A 51 -6.82 -6.69 5.29
CA GLY A 51 -6.41 -6.58 3.89
C GLY A 51 -5.58 -5.32 3.63
N ALA A 52 -5.99 -4.18 4.20
CA ALA A 52 -5.27 -2.92 4.05
C ALA A 52 -3.88 -2.98 4.70
N ALA A 53 -3.77 -3.60 5.87
CA ALA A 53 -2.48 -3.75 6.53
C ALA A 53 -1.52 -4.61 5.72
N LEU A 54 -2.00 -5.71 5.12
CA LEU A 54 -1.19 -6.56 4.25
C LEU A 54 -0.79 -5.84 2.97
N ALA A 55 -1.70 -5.09 2.36
CA ALA A 55 -1.41 -4.32 1.16
C ALA A 55 -0.40 -3.20 1.42
N GLU A 56 -0.53 -2.51 2.55
CA GLU A 56 0.40 -1.45 2.93
C GLU A 56 1.79 -2.00 3.21
N GLY A 57 1.88 -3.24 3.71
CA GLY A 57 3.16 -3.92 3.93
C GLY A 57 3.97 -4.03 2.64
N THR A 58 3.35 -4.28 1.50
CA THR A 58 4.06 -4.34 0.22
C THR A 58 4.66 -2.99 -0.18
N ALA A 59 3.95 -1.89 0.09
CA ALA A 59 4.45 -0.55 -0.16
C ALA A 59 5.65 -0.22 0.75
N ILE A 60 5.59 -0.66 2.00
CA ILE A 60 6.69 -0.49 2.95
C ILE A 60 7.93 -1.26 2.49
N PHE A 61 7.78 -2.49 2.00
CA PHE A 61 8.91 -3.25 1.45
C PHE A 61 9.55 -2.54 0.27
N GLY A 62 8.76 -1.96 -0.63
CA GLY A 62 9.29 -1.18 -1.74
C GLY A 62 10.06 0.06 -1.28
N PHE A 63 9.55 0.74 -0.25
CA PHE A 63 10.24 1.87 0.37
C PHE A 63 11.58 1.43 0.97
N VAL A 64 11.61 0.30 1.68
CA VAL A 64 12.85 -0.23 2.27
C VAL A 64 13.86 -0.57 1.18
N VAL A 65 13.43 -1.19 0.09
CA VAL A 65 14.31 -1.48 -1.06
C VAL A 65 14.88 -0.20 -1.63
N ALA A 66 14.06 0.85 -1.81
CA ALA A 66 14.51 2.13 -2.31
C ALA A 66 15.56 2.74 -1.39
N LEU A 67 15.34 2.69 -0.09
CA LEU A 67 16.27 3.20 0.91
C LEU A 67 17.60 2.44 0.87
N LEU A 68 17.56 1.12 0.75
CA LEU A 68 18.76 0.30 0.64
C LEU A 68 19.56 0.61 -0.63
N ILE A 69 18.87 0.84 -1.75
CA ILE A 69 19.52 1.25 -2.99
C ILE A 69 20.29 2.55 -2.78
N ILE A 70 19.67 3.54 -2.15
CA ILE A 70 20.31 4.83 -1.90
C ILE A 70 21.50 4.68 -0.95
N LEU A 71 21.35 3.94 0.14
CA LEU A 71 22.37 3.83 1.18
C LEU A 71 23.56 3.00 0.77
N PHE A 72 23.33 1.89 0.03
CA PHE A 72 24.40 0.93 -0.27
C PHE A 72 24.94 1.03 -1.68
N LEU A 73 24.17 1.56 -2.63
CA LEU A 73 24.64 1.73 -4.01
C LEU A 73 24.92 3.20 -4.36
N GLY A 74 24.37 4.09 -3.60
CA GLY A 74 24.67 5.51 -3.71
C GLY A 74 25.95 5.86 -3.00
#